data_11d8d1a6f73a3a63e9980f82c97c91e8
#
_entry.id   11d8d1a6f73a3a63e9980f82c97c91e8
#
_cell.length_a   1.000
_cell.length_b   1.000
_cell.length_c   1.000
_cell.angle_alpha   90.00
_cell.angle_beta   90.00
_cell.angle_gamma   90.00
#
_symmetry.space_group_name_H-M   'P 1'
#
loop_
_entity.id
_entity.type
_entity.pdbx_description
1 polymer ?
#
loop_
_entity_poly.entity_id
_entity_poly.type
_entity_poly.pdbx_seq_one_letter_code
_entity_poly.pdbx_strand_id
1 'polypeptide(L)'
;MKITLCGSIAFYKEMESLRDELITHGYEVKIPELSLEVPEEYGGGKKVYFGQFIEENGGMDAFPAGHQIWNMKESAINDHYEKIDWGDAILVVNHEKRGVEGYIGGNTLIEMGVAFYLKKKIFILNPVSSELSYKQEIMGMKPVMLDGALGKIA
;
A
#
# COMPACT_ATOMS: atom_id res chain seq x y z
N MET A 1 5.10 -16.91 8.92
CA MET A 1 4.42 -15.61 9.20
C MET A 1 3.81 -15.11 7.91
N LYS A 2 2.61 -14.55 8.02
CA LYS A 2 1.87 -13.94 6.90
C LYS A 2 2.11 -12.43 6.92
N ILE A 3 2.52 -11.87 5.79
CA ILE A 3 2.88 -10.45 5.67
C ILE A 3 2.09 -9.81 4.54
N THR A 4 1.45 -8.68 4.82
CA THR A 4 0.83 -7.84 3.79
C THR A 4 1.71 -6.62 3.52
N LEU A 5 2.10 -6.40 2.26
CA LEU A 5 2.85 -5.22 1.88
C LEU A 5 1.90 -4.03 1.72
N CYS A 6 2.27 -2.90 2.29
CA CYS A 6 1.55 -1.63 2.22
C CYS A 6 2.49 -0.55 1.69
N GLY A 7 2.01 0.34 0.85
CA GLY A 7 2.85 1.40 0.30
C GLY A 7 2.17 2.15 -0.84
N SER A 8 2.82 3.19 -1.34
CA SER A 8 2.34 3.90 -2.51
C SER A 8 2.31 2.99 -3.74
N ILE A 9 1.30 3.13 -4.57
CA ILE A 9 1.22 2.48 -5.90
C ILE A 9 2.48 2.72 -6.74
N ALA A 10 3.13 3.87 -6.55
CA ALA A 10 4.39 4.17 -7.21
C ALA A 10 5.50 3.13 -6.93
N PHE A 11 5.41 2.40 -5.82
CA PHE A 11 6.38 1.37 -5.41
C PHE A 11 5.95 -0.07 -5.76
N TYR A 12 5.03 -0.22 -6.71
CA TYR A 12 4.46 -1.53 -6.99
C TYR A 12 5.49 -2.57 -7.46
N LYS A 13 6.42 -2.15 -8.33
CA LYS A 13 7.51 -3.02 -8.80
C LYS A 13 8.43 -3.45 -7.66
N GLU A 14 8.71 -2.54 -6.75
CA GLU A 14 9.49 -2.83 -5.54
C GLU A 14 8.73 -3.79 -4.62
N MET A 15 7.41 -3.62 -4.49
CA MET A 15 6.58 -4.57 -3.73
C MET A 15 6.56 -5.96 -4.37
N GLU A 16 6.51 -6.08 -5.70
CA GLU A 16 6.61 -7.38 -6.38
C GLU A 16 7.97 -8.06 -6.09
N SER A 17 9.06 -7.30 -6.19
CA SER A 17 10.40 -7.83 -5.90
C SER A 17 10.55 -8.25 -4.44
N LEU A 18 10.06 -7.43 -3.51
CA LEU A 18 10.07 -7.73 -2.08
C LEU A 18 9.19 -8.93 -1.73
N ARG A 19 8.01 -9.06 -2.36
CA ARG A 19 7.14 -10.24 -2.21
C ARG A 19 7.92 -11.50 -2.57
N ASP A 20 8.57 -11.52 -3.73
CA ASP A 20 9.27 -12.69 -4.22
C ASP A 20 10.46 -13.04 -3.31
N GLU A 21 11.21 -12.05 -2.83
CA GLU A 21 12.27 -12.23 -1.85
C GLU A 21 11.76 -12.81 -0.52
N LEU A 22 10.69 -12.23 0.04
CA LEU A 22 10.09 -12.70 1.29
C LEU A 22 9.55 -14.12 1.18
N ILE A 23 8.99 -14.49 0.03
CA ILE A 23 8.54 -15.87 -0.23
C ILE A 23 9.72 -16.83 -0.21
N THR A 24 10.89 -16.46 -0.77
CA THR A 24 12.10 -17.32 -0.68
C THR A 24 12.60 -17.49 0.75
N HIS A 25 12.31 -16.55 1.65
CA HIS A 25 12.59 -16.65 3.08
C HIS A 25 11.50 -17.42 3.88
N GLY A 26 10.50 -17.98 3.19
CA GLY A 26 9.45 -18.81 3.80
C GLY A 26 8.27 -18.05 4.39
N TYR A 27 8.08 -16.79 4.04
CA TYR A 27 6.89 -16.01 4.39
C TYR A 27 5.76 -16.22 3.37
N GLU A 28 4.52 -16.13 3.84
CA GLU A 28 3.35 -15.97 2.96
C GLU A 28 3.10 -14.47 2.77
N VAL A 29 3.01 -14.00 1.52
CA VAL A 29 2.99 -12.56 1.24
C VAL A 29 1.83 -12.18 0.34
N LYS A 30 1.11 -11.12 0.71
CA LYS A 30 0.12 -10.45 -0.14
C LYS A 30 0.54 -9.02 -0.42
N ILE A 31 0.21 -8.55 -1.63
CA ILE A 31 0.41 -7.17 -2.08
C ILE A 31 -0.92 -6.55 -2.48
N PRO A 32 -1.03 -5.22 -2.61
CA PRO A 32 -2.25 -4.58 -3.11
C PRO A 32 -2.64 -5.12 -4.49
N GLU A 33 -3.94 -5.30 -4.73
CA GLU A 33 -4.45 -5.49 -6.08
C GLU A 33 -4.64 -4.11 -6.72
N LEU A 34 -3.98 -3.89 -7.84
CA LEU A 34 -3.97 -2.58 -8.50
C LEU A 34 -4.70 -2.56 -9.83
N SER A 35 -5.15 -3.71 -10.31
CA SER A 35 -5.87 -3.77 -11.58
C SER A 35 -7.38 -3.53 -11.37
N LEU A 36 -7.98 -2.86 -12.35
CA LEU A 36 -9.44 -2.76 -12.47
C LEU A 36 -9.87 -3.20 -13.87
N GLU A 37 -11.09 -3.69 -13.98
CA GLU A 37 -11.75 -3.82 -15.28
C GLU A 37 -12.23 -2.44 -15.73
N VAL A 38 -11.78 -2.04 -16.92
CA VAL A 38 -12.19 -0.74 -17.48
C VAL A 38 -13.70 -0.72 -17.66
N PRO A 39 -14.42 0.30 -17.11
CA PRO A 39 -15.85 0.44 -17.30
C PRO A 39 -16.24 0.53 -18.80
N GLU A 40 -17.41 0.01 -19.15
CA GLU A 40 -17.90 -0.01 -20.53
C GLU A 40 -17.92 1.37 -21.19
N GLU A 41 -18.25 2.42 -20.43
CA GLU A 41 -18.25 3.82 -20.89
C GLU A 41 -16.85 4.34 -21.28
N TYR A 42 -15.78 3.66 -20.85
CA TYR A 42 -14.38 3.93 -21.21
C TYR A 42 -13.78 2.83 -22.09
N GLY A 43 -14.63 2.04 -22.77
CA GLY A 43 -14.23 1.05 -23.76
C GLY A 43 -14.19 -0.40 -23.29
N GLY A 44 -14.44 -0.68 -22.01
CA GLY A 44 -14.65 -2.03 -21.49
C GLY A 44 -13.60 -3.10 -21.82
N GLY A 45 -13.84 -4.34 -21.39
CA GLY A 45 -13.20 -5.55 -21.92
C GLY A 45 -11.69 -5.73 -21.66
N LYS A 46 -11.04 -4.88 -20.86
CA LYS A 46 -9.62 -5.01 -20.49
C LYS A 46 -9.40 -4.65 -19.02
N LYS A 47 -8.36 -5.26 -18.45
CA LYS A 47 -7.83 -4.84 -17.14
C LYS A 47 -6.69 -3.84 -17.32
N VAL A 48 -6.69 -2.80 -16.50
CA VAL A 48 -5.63 -1.79 -16.43
C VAL A 48 -5.28 -1.50 -14.98
N TYR A 49 -4.12 -0.90 -14.74
CA TYR A 49 -3.80 -0.42 -13.40
C TYR A 49 -4.71 0.76 -13.03
N PHE A 50 -5.31 0.69 -11.84
CA PHE A 50 -6.24 1.71 -11.34
C PHE A 50 -5.61 3.10 -11.37
N GLY A 51 -4.38 3.25 -10.87
CA GLY A 51 -3.68 4.53 -10.86
C GLY A 51 -3.44 5.09 -12.26
N GLN A 52 -3.05 4.25 -13.22
CA GLN A 52 -2.86 4.65 -14.61
C GLN A 52 -4.18 5.11 -15.23
N PHE A 53 -5.25 4.33 -15.04
CA PHE A 53 -6.57 4.69 -15.54
C PHE A 53 -7.03 6.06 -15.00
N ILE A 54 -6.84 6.30 -13.71
CA ILE A 54 -7.19 7.57 -13.07
C ILE A 54 -6.38 8.73 -13.67
N GLU A 55 -5.08 8.56 -13.83
CA GLU A 55 -4.20 9.60 -14.38
C GLU A 55 -4.55 9.94 -15.84
N GLU A 56 -4.76 8.93 -16.67
CA GLU A 56 -5.17 9.09 -18.08
C GLU A 56 -6.53 9.80 -18.25
N ASN A 57 -7.38 9.75 -17.22
CA ASN A 57 -8.71 10.40 -17.22
C ASN A 57 -8.77 11.67 -16.35
N GLY A 58 -7.64 12.29 -16.03
CA GLY A 58 -7.58 13.61 -15.40
C GLY A 58 -7.56 13.63 -13.87
N GLY A 59 -7.28 12.49 -13.25
CA GLY A 59 -7.22 12.35 -11.79
C GLY A 59 -8.58 12.01 -11.16
N MET A 60 -8.58 11.65 -9.88
CA MET A 60 -9.82 11.28 -9.16
C MET A 60 -10.84 12.43 -9.13
N ASP A 61 -10.38 13.68 -9.07
CA ASP A 61 -11.26 14.86 -9.01
C ASP A 61 -12.03 15.12 -10.32
N ALA A 62 -11.62 14.48 -11.42
CA ALA A 62 -12.36 14.52 -12.70
C ALA A 62 -13.64 13.70 -12.69
N PHE A 63 -13.83 12.81 -11.69
CA PHE A 63 -14.98 11.94 -11.58
C PHE A 63 -16.00 12.49 -10.58
N PRO A 64 -17.29 12.67 -11.00
CA PRO A 64 -18.35 13.10 -10.08
C PRO A 64 -18.49 12.14 -8.87
N ALA A 65 -18.93 12.64 -7.73
CA ALA A 65 -19.11 11.86 -6.51
C ALA A 65 -19.97 10.60 -6.66
N GLY A 66 -20.93 10.59 -7.58
CA GLY A 66 -21.79 9.42 -7.88
C GLY A 66 -21.23 8.47 -8.95
N HIS A 67 -20.02 8.72 -9.46
CA HIS A 67 -19.44 7.88 -10.50
C HIS A 67 -19.00 6.52 -9.95
N GLN A 68 -19.20 5.45 -10.73
CA GLN A 68 -18.85 4.07 -10.32
C GLN A 68 -17.38 3.88 -9.92
N ILE A 69 -16.48 4.76 -10.35
CA ILE A 69 -15.05 4.72 -9.98
C ILE A 69 -14.85 4.78 -8.46
N TRP A 70 -15.74 5.48 -7.74
CA TRP A 70 -15.68 5.57 -6.29
C TRP A 70 -16.02 4.25 -5.61
N ASN A 71 -16.97 3.47 -6.18
CA ASN A 71 -17.27 2.12 -5.70
C ASN A 71 -16.07 1.17 -5.94
N MET A 72 -15.35 1.34 -7.06
CA MET A 72 -14.13 0.58 -7.34
C MET A 72 -13.02 0.95 -6.36
N LYS A 73 -12.89 2.24 -6.03
CA LYS A 73 -11.93 2.71 -5.01
C LYS A 73 -12.26 2.13 -3.63
N GLU A 74 -13.52 2.15 -3.24
CA GLU A 74 -14.00 1.54 -1.98
C GLU A 74 -13.68 0.04 -1.93
N SER A 75 -13.99 -0.69 -3.01
CA SER A 75 -13.68 -2.13 -3.12
C SER A 75 -12.19 -2.42 -3.00
N ALA A 76 -11.33 -1.61 -3.63
CA ALA A 76 -9.89 -1.75 -3.54
C ALA A 76 -9.35 -1.51 -2.11
N ILE A 77 -9.93 -0.54 -1.39
CA ILE A 77 -9.59 -0.26 0.01
C ILE A 77 -10.00 -1.46 0.88
N ASN A 78 -11.23 -1.94 0.74
CA ASN A 78 -11.74 -3.07 1.52
C ASN A 78 -10.95 -4.35 1.26
N ASP A 79 -10.66 -4.68 0.00
CA ASP A 79 -9.83 -5.82 -0.37
C ASP A 79 -8.45 -5.77 0.30
N HIS A 80 -7.84 -4.59 0.34
CA HIS A 80 -6.54 -4.44 0.99
C HIS A 80 -6.63 -4.56 2.51
N TYR A 81 -7.70 -4.07 3.13
CA TYR A 81 -7.94 -4.25 4.57
C TYR A 81 -8.15 -5.71 4.93
N GLU A 82 -8.85 -6.50 4.09
CA GLU A 82 -8.96 -7.95 4.27
C GLU A 82 -7.59 -8.65 4.20
N LYS A 83 -6.69 -8.18 3.33
CA LYS A 83 -5.31 -8.67 3.28
C LYS A 83 -4.52 -8.32 4.55
N ILE A 84 -4.72 -7.12 5.10
CA ILE A 84 -4.13 -6.72 6.39
C ILE A 84 -4.66 -7.60 7.52
N ASP A 85 -5.97 -7.85 7.55
CA ASP A 85 -6.57 -8.72 8.58
C ASP A 85 -6.05 -10.16 8.48
N TRP A 86 -5.89 -10.69 7.28
CA TRP A 86 -5.31 -12.01 7.02
C TRP A 86 -3.85 -12.13 7.50
N GLY A 87 -3.07 -11.04 7.43
CA GLY A 87 -1.65 -11.02 7.80
C GLY A 87 -1.43 -11.10 9.31
N ASP A 88 -0.27 -11.61 9.72
CA ASP A 88 0.25 -11.48 11.08
C ASP A 88 0.92 -10.12 11.27
N ALA A 89 1.39 -9.56 10.17
CA ALA A 89 2.11 -8.29 10.12
C ALA A 89 1.86 -7.55 8.80
N ILE A 90 2.14 -6.27 8.80
CA ILE A 90 2.36 -5.48 7.57
C ILE A 90 3.82 -5.11 7.43
N LEU A 91 4.28 -4.98 6.17
CA LEU A 91 5.55 -4.35 5.82
C LEU A 91 5.26 -3.11 4.97
N VAL A 92 5.58 -1.95 5.51
CA VAL A 92 5.46 -0.67 4.82
C VAL A 92 6.65 -0.45 3.91
N VAL A 93 6.37 -0.35 2.60
CA VAL A 93 7.36 -0.10 1.55
C VAL A 93 7.41 1.40 1.30
N ASN A 94 8.44 2.04 1.83
CA ASN A 94 8.57 3.50 1.85
C ASN A 94 9.89 3.95 1.20
N HIS A 95 9.92 3.89 -0.12
CA HIS A 95 11.03 4.44 -0.91
C HIS A 95 10.90 5.97 -1.07
N GLU A 96 11.80 6.55 -1.85
CA GLU A 96 11.72 7.96 -2.24
C GLU A 96 10.52 8.20 -3.17
N LYS A 97 9.80 9.29 -2.96
CA LYS A 97 8.75 9.78 -3.85
C LYS A 97 8.74 11.31 -3.87
N ARG A 98 8.85 11.89 -5.05
CA ARG A 98 8.85 13.34 -5.28
C ARG A 98 9.90 14.08 -4.43
N GLY A 99 11.09 13.51 -4.30
CA GLY A 99 12.19 14.08 -3.52
C GLY A 99 12.11 13.82 -2.01
N VAL A 100 11.08 13.10 -1.52
CA VAL A 100 10.92 12.76 -0.11
C VAL A 100 11.37 11.32 0.12
N GLU A 101 12.52 11.15 0.75
CA GLU A 101 13.05 9.84 1.17
C GLU A 101 12.22 9.26 2.31
N GLY A 102 11.95 7.94 2.28
CA GLY A 102 11.15 7.30 3.32
C GLY A 102 9.67 7.75 3.30
N TYR A 103 9.13 8.00 2.10
CA TYR A 103 7.78 8.51 1.91
C TYR A 103 6.71 7.51 2.34
N ILE A 104 5.77 7.98 3.18
CA ILE A 104 4.55 7.28 3.55
C ILE A 104 3.38 8.20 3.21
N GLY A 105 2.52 7.80 2.29
CA GLY A 105 1.36 8.59 1.87
C GLY A 105 0.12 8.33 2.73
N GLY A 106 -0.95 9.11 2.48
CA GLY A 106 -2.19 9.04 3.25
C GLY A 106 -2.84 7.66 3.25
N ASN A 107 -2.91 6.97 2.11
CA ASN A 107 -3.47 5.61 2.06
C ASN A 107 -2.68 4.65 2.95
N THR A 108 -1.34 4.67 2.84
CA THR A 108 -0.47 3.81 3.64
C THR A 108 -0.59 4.13 5.14
N LEU A 109 -0.74 5.40 5.51
CA LEU A 109 -0.96 5.80 6.91
C LEU A 109 -2.27 5.22 7.46
N ILE A 110 -3.35 5.23 6.67
CA ILE A 110 -4.63 4.63 7.08
C ILE A 110 -4.47 3.10 7.23
N GLU A 111 -3.79 2.43 6.31
CA GLU A 111 -3.48 1.00 6.37
C GLU A 111 -2.68 0.64 7.63
N MET A 112 -1.70 1.46 7.99
CA MET A 112 -0.96 1.33 9.25
C MET A 112 -1.88 1.48 10.47
N GLY A 113 -2.81 2.43 10.43
CA GLY A 113 -3.82 2.61 11.47
C GLY A 113 -4.72 1.38 11.65
N VAL A 114 -5.15 0.77 10.54
CA VAL A 114 -5.93 -0.48 10.55
C VAL A 114 -5.11 -1.63 11.16
N ALA A 115 -3.87 -1.81 10.72
CA ALA A 115 -2.96 -2.82 11.26
C ALA A 115 -2.72 -2.63 12.78
N PHE A 116 -2.52 -1.38 13.21
CA PHE A 116 -2.36 -1.02 14.62
C PHE A 116 -3.61 -1.36 15.45
N TYR A 117 -4.79 -1.01 14.96
CA TYR A 117 -6.06 -1.36 15.60
C TYR A 117 -6.24 -2.87 15.74
N LEU A 118 -5.89 -3.63 14.69
CA LEU A 118 -5.95 -5.09 14.67
C LEU A 118 -4.80 -5.77 15.45
N LYS A 119 -3.93 -5.00 16.12
CA LYS A 119 -2.78 -5.52 16.89
C LYS A 119 -1.77 -6.30 16.04
N LYS A 120 -1.69 -6.01 14.76
CA LYS A 120 -0.69 -6.60 13.87
C LYS A 120 0.68 -5.95 14.09
N LYS A 121 1.76 -6.70 13.85
CA LYS A 121 3.11 -6.11 13.81
C LYS A 121 3.22 -5.16 12.63
N ILE A 122 3.87 -4.03 12.82
CA ILE A 122 4.15 -3.06 11.76
C ILE A 122 5.65 -2.99 11.56
N PHE A 123 6.10 -3.39 10.39
CA PHE A 123 7.48 -3.21 9.93
C PHE A 123 7.54 -2.05 8.94
N ILE A 124 8.58 -1.24 8.99
CA ILE A 124 8.86 -0.19 8.01
C ILE A 124 10.21 -0.45 7.38
N LEU A 125 10.27 -0.48 6.05
CA LEU A 125 11.45 -0.88 5.31
C LEU A 125 12.61 0.08 5.50
N ASN A 126 12.38 1.38 5.29
CA ASN A 126 13.40 2.44 5.36
C ASN A 126 13.07 3.46 6.45
N PRO A 127 14.05 4.27 6.91
CA PRO A 127 13.78 5.35 7.86
C PRO A 127 12.66 6.28 7.38
N VAL A 128 11.77 6.65 8.30
CA VAL A 128 10.63 7.53 8.00
C VAL A 128 11.12 8.97 7.83
N SER A 129 10.70 9.63 6.75
CA SER A 129 11.04 11.03 6.48
C SER A 129 10.70 11.95 7.64
N SER A 130 11.60 12.91 7.91
CA SER A 130 11.33 14.00 8.85
C SER A 130 10.40 15.06 8.29
N GLU A 131 10.18 15.08 6.97
CA GLU A 131 9.32 16.05 6.28
C GLU A 131 7.83 15.71 6.38
N LEU A 132 7.48 14.48 6.81
CA LEU A 132 6.10 14.08 6.98
C LEU A 132 5.50 14.72 8.23
N SER A 133 4.47 15.55 8.06
CA SER A 133 3.79 16.27 9.16
C SER A 133 3.15 15.33 10.18
N TYR A 134 2.86 14.08 9.79
CA TYR A 134 2.26 13.01 10.61
C TYR A 134 3.28 11.95 11.07
N LYS A 135 4.55 12.29 11.10
CA LYS A 135 5.60 11.36 11.57
C LYS A 135 5.36 10.90 13.02
N GLN A 136 4.81 11.77 13.86
CA GLN A 136 4.54 11.44 15.26
C GLN A 136 3.49 10.34 15.38
N GLU A 137 2.45 10.35 14.54
CA GLU A 137 1.42 9.33 14.48
C GLU A 137 2.02 7.99 14.05
N ILE A 138 2.89 8.01 13.04
CA ILE A 138 3.61 6.81 12.59
C ILE A 138 4.44 6.22 13.72
N MET A 139 5.29 7.03 14.34
CA MET A 139 6.16 6.57 15.42
C MET A 139 5.39 6.17 16.69
N GLY A 140 4.22 6.80 16.92
CA GLY A 140 3.30 6.44 18.02
C GLY A 140 2.72 5.02 17.89
N MET A 141 2.61 4.48 16.68
CA MET A 141 2.24 3.08 16.45
C MET A 141 3.36 2.09 16.76
N LYS A 142 4.55 2.55 17.15
CA LYS A 142 5.73 1.76 17.53
C LYS A 142 6.14 0.73 16.48
N PRO A 143 6.34 1.13 15.22
CA PRO A 143 6.79 0.23 14.18
C PRO A 143 8.22 -0.27 14.43
N VAL A 144 8.52 -1.44 13.89
CA VAL A 144 9.90 -1.96 13.84
C VAL A 144 10.57 -1.44 12.57
N MET A 145 11.65 -0.67 12.76
CA MET A 145 12.43 -0.12 11.64
C MET A 145 13.41 -1.17 11.12
N LEU A 146 13.29 -1.54 9.86
CA LEU A 146 14.16 -2.55 9.24
C LEU A 146 15.49 -1.95 8.75
N ASP A 147 15.51 -0.65 8.39
CA ASP A 147 16.68 0.02 7.79
C ASP A 147 17.22 -0.76 6.58
N GLY A 148 16.31 -1.25 5.74
CA GLY A 148 16.61 -2.06 4.56
C GLY A 148 16.96 -3.53 4.83
N ALA A 149 17.01 -3.97 6.10
CA ALA A 149 17.44 -5.33 6.47
C ALA A 149 16.25 -6.25 6.76
N LEU A 150 15.79 -7.02 5.77
CA LEU A 150 14.65 -7.95 5.92
C LEU A 150 14.88 -9.03 6.99
N GLY A 151 16.12 -9.37 7.30
CA GLY A 151 16.45 -10.32 8.37
C GLY A 151 16.06 -9.87 9.79
N LYS A 152 15.59 -8.63 9.96
CA LYS A 152 15.02 -8.14 11.22
C LYS A 152 13.52 -8.49 11.39
N ILE A 153 12.90 -9.08 10.38
CA ILE A 153 11.51 -9.55 10.47
C ILE A 153 11.46 -10.79 11.35
N ALA A 154 10.79 -10.70 12.51
CA ALA A 154 10.71 -11.76 13.51
C ALA A 154 9.31 -11.85 14.16
#